data_d6aac795b1cdb356ae1e528547406a76
#
_entry.id   d6aac795b1cdb356ae1e528547406a76
#
_cell.length_a   1.000
_cell.length_b   1.000
_cell.length_c   1.000
_cell.angle_alpha   90.00
_cell.angle_beta   90.00
_cell.angle_gamma   90.00
#
_symmetry.space_group_name_H-M   'P 1'
#
loop_
_entity.id
_entity.type
_entity.pdbx_description
1 polymer ?
#
loop_
_entity_poly.entity_id
_entity_poly.type
_entity_poly.pdbx_seq_one_letter_code
_entity_poly.pdbx_strand_id
1 'polypeptide(L)'
;MIGLWSIVMLGVPSSLVAQSVSPQDSASIVSQVELDKGMALAKGKACLGCHQIDSKRVGPAFQQIAQRHADAPGNLDYLAGAIRQGGRGRWGAVPMPAQSQVSESESRQLAQWILSLKP
;
A
#
# COMPACT_ATOMS: atom_id res chain seq x y z
N MET A 1 -26.33 -1.75 -71.61
CA MET A 1 -26.98 -2.16 -70.36
C MET A 1 -26.00 -1.89 -69.23
N ILE A 2 -26.25 -0.83 -68.49
CA ILE A 2 -25.30 -0.36 -67.47
C ILE A 2 -25.96 -0.70 -66.11
N GLY A 3 -25.41 -1.66 -65.39
CA GLY A 3 -25.90 -2.06 -64.04
C GLY A 3 -25.33 -1.13 -62.96
N LEU A 4 -26.25 -0.39 -62.31
CA LEU A 4 -25.92 0.40 -61.10
C LEU A 4 -25.80 -0.55 -59.91
N TRP A 5 -24.63 -0.63 -59.32
CA TRP A 5 -24.44 -1.26 -58.02
C TRP A 5 -24.59 -0.20 -56.92
N SER A 6 -25.70 -0.28 -56.19
CA SER A 6 -25.89 0.54 -54.97
C SER A 6 -25.09 -0.04 -53.81
N ILE A 7 -24.10 0.70 -53.38
CA ILE A 7 -23.34 0.40 -52.14
C ILE A 7 -24.16 0.91 -50.94
N VAL A 8 -24.73 0.00 -50.18
CA VAL A 8 -25.39 0.31 -48.90
C VAL A 8 -24.29 0.39 -47.85
N MET A 9 -23.95 1.62 -47.39
CA MET A 9 -23.10 1.87 -46.27
C MET A 9 -23.91 1.63 -44.96
N LEU A 10 -23.69 0.49 -44.33
CA LEU A 10 -24.21 0.26 -42.99
C LEU A 10 -23.32 1.03 -42.00
N GLY A 11 -23.84 2.15 -41.50
CA GLY A 11 -23.23 2.89 -40.37
C GLY A 11 -23.34 2.10 -39.08
N VAL A 12 -22.19 1.71 -38.52
CA VAL A 12 -22.10 1.08 -37.20
C VAL A 12 -22.21 2.19 -36.14
N PRO A 13 -23.21 2.20 -35.25
CA PRO A 13 -23.24 3.17 -34.15
C PRO A 13 -22.15 2.80 -33.16
N SER A 14 -21.11 3.64 -33.03
CA SER A 14 -20.15 3.58 -31.95
C SER A 14 -20.83 4.03 -30.65
N SER A 15 -21.41 3.08 -29.94
CA SER A 15 -21.92 3.32 -28.57
C SER A 15 -20.71 3.44 -27.64
N LEU A 16 -20.38 4.67 -27.27
CA LEU A 16 -19.50 4.97 -26.15
C LEU A 16 -20.24 4.54 -24.86
N VAL A 17 -19.94 3.35 -24.37
CA VAL A 17 -20.40 2.90 -23.06
C VAL A 17 -19.56 3.62 -22.02
N ALA A 18 -20.08 4.69 -21.46
CA ALA A 18 -19.52 5.30 -20.26
C ALA A 18 -19.70 4.32 -19.09
N GLN A 19 -18.62 3.62 -18.72
CA GLN A 19 -18.63 2.75 -17.55
C GLN A 19 -18.61 3.63 -16.30
N SER A 20 -19.73 3.73 -15.63
CA SER A 20 -19.84 4.36 -14.32
C SER A 20 -19.16 3.45 -13.29
N VAL A 21 -18.05 3.91 -12.72
CA VAL A 21 -17.34 3.23 -11.62
C VAL A 21 -18.24 3.27 -10.38
N SER A 22 -18.53 2.12 -9.79
CA SER A 22 -19.36 2.05 -8.58
C SER A 22 -18.60 2.63 -7.37
N PRO A 23 -19.30 3.11 -6.32
CA PRO A 23 -18.65 3.57 -5.09
C PRO A 23 -17.76 2.51 -4.43
N GLN A 24 -18.11 1.24 -4.56
CA GLN A 24 -17.34 0.10 -4.05
C GLN A 24 -16.04 -0.10 -4.83
N ASP A 25 -16.10 0.04 -6.15
CA ASP A 25 -14.90 -0.05 -7.01
C ASP A 25 -13.94 1.11 -6.71
N SER A 26 -14.46 2.30 -6.48
CA SER A 26 -13.66 3.47 -6.11
C SER A 26 -12.94 3.28 -4.77
N ALA A 27 -13.61 2.73 -3.75
CA ALA A 27 -13.02 2.46 -2.44
C ALA A 27 -11.91 1.39 -2.53
N SER A 28 -12.11 0.33 -3.32
CA SER A 28 -11.09 -0.72 -3.52
C SER A 28 -9.86 -0.19 -4.26
N ILE A 29 -10.04 0.67 -5.26
CA ILE A 29 -8.94 1.30 -5.99
C ILE A 29 -8.12 2.20 -5.07
N VAL A 30 -8.77 3.03 -4.25
CA VAL A 30 -8.08 3.91 -3.29
C VAL A 30 -7.27 3.10 -2.28
N SER A 31 -7.85 2.02 -1.75
CA SER A 31 -7.16 1.12 -0.83
C SER A 31 -5.92 0.48 -1.46
N GLN A 32 -6.03 0.01 -2.70
CA GLN A 32 -4.89 -0.58 -3.41
C GLN A 32 -3.79 0.44 -3.67
N VAL A 33 -4.14 1.64 -4.09
CA VAL A 33 -3.16 2.73 -4.31
C VAL A 33 -2.40 3.07 -3.04
N GLU A 34 -3.07 3.12 -1.89
CA GLU A 34 -2.40 3.39 -0.60
C GLU A 34 -1.48 2.23 -0.18
N LEU A 35 -1.87 0.97 -0.43
CA LEU A 35 -1.01 -0.19 -0.20
C LEU A 35 0.26 -0.14 -1.07
N ASP A 36 0.10 0.18 -2.34
CA ASP A 36 1.23 0.28 -3.29
C ASP A 36 2.18 1.42 -2.93
N LYS A 37 1.66 2.57 -2.51
CA LYS A 37 2.48 3.70 -2.02
C LYS A 37 3.27 3.34 -0.78
N GLY A 38 2.64 2.68 0.20
CA GLY A 38 3.30 2.24 1.42
C GLY A 38 4.42 1.24 1.14
N MET A 39 4.17 0.27 0.26
CA MET A 39 5.18 -0.68 -0.20
C MET A 39 6.35 0.01 -0.91
N ALA A 40 6.07 0.93 -1.82
CA ALA A 40 7.09 1.68 -2.55
C ALA A 40 7.96 2.50 -1.59
N LEU A 41 7.35 3.14 -0.60
CA LEU A 41 8.05 3.90 0.44
C LEU A 41 8.93 2.98 1.30
N ALA A 42 8.40 1.85 1.77
CA ALA A 42 9.15 0.87 2.55
C ALA A 42 10.37 0.34 1.78
N LYS A 43 10.19 0.06 0.49
CA LYS A 43 11.28 -0.35 -0.40
C LYS A 43 12.31 0.78 -0.58
N GLY A 44 11.87 1.99 -0.85
CA GLY A 44 12.73 3.15 -1.05
C GLY A 44 13.54 3.55 0.18
N LYS A 45 13.02 3.27 1.38
CA LYS A 45 13.70 3.51 2.66
C LYS A 45 14.45 2.29 3.20
N ALA A 46 14.65 1.26 2.37
CA ALA A 46 15.38 0.03 2.70
C ALA A 46 14.80 -0.81 3.86
N CYS A 47 13.53 -0.61 4.23
CA CYS A 47 12.86 -1.38 5.29
C CYS A 47 12.85 -2.89 4.99
N LEU A 48 12.71 -3.26 3.70
CA LEU A 48 12.66 -4.65 3.26
C LEU A 48 14.00 -5.39 3.39
N GLY A 49 15.08 -4.69 3.71
CA GLY A 49 16.36 -5.32 4.08
C GLY A 49 16.26 -6.14 5.35
N CYS A 50 15.41 -5.71 6.29
CA CYS A 50 15.25 -6.36 7.60
C CYS A 50 13.85 -6.90 7.86
N HIS A 51 12.82 -6.39 7.20
CA HIS A 51 11.42 -6.79 7.37
C HIS A 51 10.85 -7.41 6.09
N GLN A 52 9.90 -8.33 6.23
CA GLN A 52 9.05 -8.83 5.16
C GLN A 52 7.58 -8.61 5.53
N ILE A 53 6.67 -8.83 4.59
CA ILE A 53 5.24 -8.60 4.81
C ILE A 53 4.68 -9.61 5.81
N ASP A 54 4.88 -10.89 5.56
CA ASP A 54 4.24 -12.03 6.22
C ASP A 54 5.19 -12.92 7.02
N SER A 55 6.48 -12.74 6.88
CA SER A 55 7.48 -13.60 7.50
C SER A 55 8.59 -12.81 8.21
N LYS A 56 9.11 -13.42 9.28
CA LYS A 56 10.27 -12.88 10.01
C LYS A 56 11.53 -13.01 9.16
N ARG A 57 12.33 -11.93 9.15
CA ARG A 57 13.67 -11.94 8.59
C ARG A 57 14.68 -11.56 9.69
N VAL A 58 15.28 -10.38 9.63
CA VAL A 58 16.06 -9.81 10.74
C VAL A 58 15.12 -9.23 11.79
N GLY A 59 14.17 -8.42 11.32
CA GLY A 59 13.07 -7.87 12.11
C GLY A 59 11.78 -8.70 11.98
N PRO A 60 10.74 -8.35 12.74
CA PRO A 60 9.42 -8.99 12.65
C PRO A 60 8.76 -8.74 11.30
N ALA A 61 7.83 -9.61 10.90
CA ALA A 61 6.97 -9.36 9.76
C ALA A 61 6.09 -8.12 10.00
N PHE A 62 5.82 -7.35 8.96
CA PHE A 62 4.92 -6.19 9.08
C PHE A 62 3.52 -6.58 9.53
N GLN A 63 3.00 -7.72 9.08
CA GLN A 63 1.72 -8.25 9.56
C GLN A 63 1.73 -8.60 11.05
N GLN A 64 2.84 -9.10 11.60
CA GLN A 64 2.96 -9.33 13.04
C GLN A 64 2.95 -8.01 13.83
N ILE A 65 3.58 -6.98 13.29
CA ILE A 65 3.55 -5.64 13.89
C ILE A 65 2.11 -5.10 13.87
N ALA A 66 1.43 -5.22 12.72
CA ALA A 66 0.04 -4.80 12.57
C ALA A 66 -0.89 -5.49 13.59
N GLN A 67 -0.78 -6.82 13.72
CA GLN A 67 -1.57 -7.61 14.68
C GLN A 67 -1.33 -7.16 16.11
N ARG A 68 -0.05 -7.00 16.50
CA ARG A 68 0.31 -6.63 17.88
C ARG A 68 -0.19 -5.26 18.28
N HIS A 69 -0.29 -4.33 17.34
CA HIS A 69 -0.64 -2.94 17.60
C HIS A 69 -2.02 -2.53 17.08
N ALA A 70 -2.81 -3.47 16.53
CA ALA A 70 -4.07 -3.17 15.84
C ALA A 70 -5.02 -2.28 16.65
N ASP A 71 -5.22 -2.61 17.90
CA ASP A 71 -6.22 -1.98 18.76
C ASP A 71 -5.59 -1.13 19.89
N ALA A 72 -4.27 -0.91 19.82
CA ALA A 72 -3.56 -0.13 20.83
C ALA A 72 -3.83 1.38 20.62
N PRO A 73 -4.26 2.12 21.69
CA PRO A 73 -4.40 3.56 21.61
C PRO A 73 -3.06 4.23 21.23
N GLY A 74 -3.09 5.18 20.28
CA GLY A 74 -1.90 5.88 19.83
C GLY A 74 -0.91 5.03 19.02
N ASN A 75 -1.36 3.88 18.50
CA ASN A 75 -0.54 2.94 17.72
C ASN A 75 0.20 3.60 16.55
N LEU A 76 -0.46 4.53 15.85
CA LEU A 76 0.13 5.24 14.72
C LEU A 76 1.35 6.07 15.15
N ASP A 77 1.21 6.89 16.18
CA ASP A 77 2.29 7.73 16.69
C ASP A 77 3.42 6.90 17.30
N TYR A 78 3.05 5.84 18.01
CA TYR A 78 4.01 4.90 18.56
C TYR A 78 4.88 4.25 17.48
N LEU A 79 4.26 3.72 16.41
CA LEU A 79 4.99 3.08 15.32
C LEU A 79 5.81 4.07 14.51
N ALA A 80 5.28 5.26 14.24
CA ALA A 80 6.02 6.32 13.57
C ALA A 80 7.26 6.74 14.38
N GLY A 81 7.13 6.89 15.68
CA GLY A 81 8.25 7.14 16.59
C GLY A 81 9.25 6.00 16.63
N ALA A 82 8.78 4.75 16.68
CA ALA A 82 9.64 3.56 16.67
C ALA A 82 10.47 3.44 15.39
N ILE A 83 9.92 3.79 14.25
CA ILE A 83 10.65 3.82 12.96
C ILE A 83 11.79 4.82 13.03
N ARG A 84 11.53 6.05 13.45
CA ARG A 84 12.54 7.13 13.46
C ARG A 84 13.60 6.95 14.53
N GLN A 85 13.23 6.50 15.72
CA GLN A 85 14.10 6.38 16.88
C GLN A 85 14.77 5.02 16.98
N GLY A 86 14.25 4.00 16.26
CA GLY A 86 14.69 2.63 16.44
C GLY A 86 14.27 2.06 17.79
N GLY A 87 14.93 0.98 18.21
CA GLY A 87 14.68 0.38 19.52
C GLY A 87 15.28 -1.00 19.65
N ARG A 88 15.22 -1.52 20.89
CA ARG A 88 15.70 -2.88 21.22
C ARG A 88 14.75 -3.57 22.18
N GLY A 89 14.80 -4.90 22.22
CA GLY A 89 14.06 -5.70 23.18
C GLY A 89 12.57 -5.87 22.91
N ARG A 90 11.99 -5.13 21.96
CA ARG A 90 10.54 -5.20 21.66
C ARG A 90 10.17 -6.48 20.92
N TRP A 91 11.08 -6.96 20.09
CA TRP A 91 10.93 -8.10 19.19
C TRP A 91 12.08 -9.10 19.27
N GLY A 92 12.81 -9.11 20.37
CA GLY A 92 13.97 -9.96 20.61
C GLY A 92 15.25 -9.16 20.79
N ALA A 93 16.40 -9.87 20.69
CA ALA A 93 17.70 -9.31 21.00
C ALA A 93 18.26 -8.36 19.92
N VAL A 94 17.84 -8.53 18.66
CA VAL A 94 18.35 -7.71 17.56
C VAL A 94 17.72 -6.33 17.60
N PRO A 95 18.50 -5.26 17.72
CA PRO A 95 17.98 -3.91 17.74
C PRO A 95 17.58 -3.47 16.32
N MET A 96 16.51 -2.66 16.22
CA MET A 96 16.22 -1.89 15.03
C MET A 96 16.96 -0.56 15.11
N PRO A 97 17.84 -0.23 14.16
CA PRO A 97 18.49 1.07 14.15
C PRO A 97 17.51 2.20 13.86
N ALA A 98 17.82 3.40 14.36
CA ALA A 98 17.07 4.60 14.04
C ALA A 98 17.12 4.89 12.53
N GLN A 99 15.98 5.22 11.95
CA GLN A 99 15.86 5.50 10.50
C GLN A 99 15.88 7.02 10.26
N SER A 100 17.05 7.63 10.40
CA SER A 100 17.20 9.08 10.27
C SER A 100 16.88 9.64 8.88
N GLN A 101 16.92 8.80 7.85
CA GLN A 101 16.54 9.13 6.47
C GLN A 101 15.03 9.18 6.24
N VAL A 102 14.22 8.79 7.24
CA VAL A 102 12.75 8.81 7.18
C VAL A 102 12.25 10.07 7.87
N SER A 103 11.53 10.93 7.14
CA SER A 103 10.91 12.12 7.70
C SER A 103 9.76 11.77 8.65
N GLU A 104 9.26 12.74 9.39
CA GLU A 104 8.10 12.55 10.27
C GLU A 104 6.85 12.14 9.48
N SER A 105 6.56 12.83 8.38
CA SER A 105 5.43 12.50 7.52
C SER A 105 5.56 11.11 6.89
N GLU A 106 6.74 10.74 6.42
CA GLU A 106 7.00 9.41 5.86
C GLU A 106 6.88 8.31 6.92
N SER A 107 7.34 8.55 8.15
CA SER A 107 7.20 7.58 9.24
C SER A 107 5.73 7.33 9.62
N ARG A 108 4.90 8.38 9.61
CA ARG A 108 3.45 8.24 9.81
C ARG A 108 2.79 7.48 8.66
N GLN A 109 3.17 7.76 7.43
CA GLN A 109 2.66 7.04 6.26
C GLN A 109 3.05 5.55 6.29
N LEU A 110 4.30 5.23 6.65
CA LEU A 110 4.75 3.86 6.85
C LEU A 110 3.98 3.16 7.99
N ALA A 111 3.80 3.83 9.12
CA ALA A 111 3.06 3.29 10.25
C ALA A 111 1.59 2.99 9.88
N GLN A 112 0.94 3.89 9.17
CA GLN A 112 -0.43 3.71 8.68
C GLN A 112 -0.52 2.53 7.70
N TRP A 113 0.42 2.44 6.77
CA TRP A 113 0.51 1.32 5.85
C TRP A 113 0.72 -0.02 6.59
N ILE A 114 1.66 -0.08 7.54
CA ILE A 114 1.90 -1.29 8.35
C ILE A 114 0.62 -1.72 9.06
N LEU A 115 -0.08 -0.79 9.71
CA LEU A 115 -1.34 -1.06 10.41
C LEU A 115 -2.46 -1.56 9.50
N SER A 116 -2.41 -1.26 8.20
CA SER A 116 -3.35 -1.76 7.21
C SER A 116 -3.09 -3.19 6.75
N LEU A 117 -1.90 -3.75 7.03
CA LEU A 117 -1.48 -5.09 6.59
C LEU A 117 -2.01 -6.24 7.47
N LYS A 118 -3.14 -6.06 8.12
CA LYS A 118 -3.77 -7.15 8.90
C LYS A 118 -4.04 -8.34 7.98
N PRO A 119 -3.76 -9.57 8.44
CA PRO A 119 -4.16 -10.77 7.70
C PRO A 119 -5.66 -10.96 7.66
#